data_c933d6572246d927c27851095f11d088
#
_entry.id   c933d6572246d927c27851095f11d088
#
_cell.length_a   1.000
_cell.length_b   1.000
_cell.length_c   1.000
_cell.angle_alpha   90.00
_cell.angle_beta   90.00
_cell.angle_gamma   90.00
#
_symmetry.space_group_name_H-M   'P 1'
#
loop_
_entity.id
_entity.type
_entity.pdbx_description
1 polymer ?
#
loop_
_entity_poly.entity_id
_entity_poly.type
_entity_poly.pdbx_seq_one_letter_code
_entity_poly.pdbx_strand_id
1 'polypeptide(L)'
;MSTVSREAFEKQDAFGIGAPNDAYAQYFTGQSYLKPLTTPGVCPVFLANVTFEPGCRNNWHIHHASKGGGQLLICTAGEGWYQEEGKPAVSLTPGMVITIPAGVKHWHGAKANSWFSHFAVEVPGENTRNEWCEPVSDEVYTALG
;
A
#
# COMPACT_ATOMS: atom_id res chain seq x y z
N MET A 1 -6.31 -23.12 0.61
CA MET A 1 -7.42 -22.37 1.19
C MET A 1 -8.00 -21.42 0.15
N SER A 2 -9.31 -21.32 0.10
CA SER A 2 -9.95 -20.39 -0.81
C SER A 2 -9.80 -18.95 -0.34
N THR A 3 -9.62 -18.05 -1.30
CA THR A 3 -9.57 -16.62 -1.05
C THR A 3 -10.96 -16.11 -0.66
N VAL A 4 -11.01 -15.21 0.29
CA VAL A 4 -12.23 -14.52 0.70
C VAL A 4 -12.76 -13.73 -0.50
N SER A 5 -14.07 -13.73 -0.73
CA SER A 5 -14.68 -12.95 -1.80
C SER A 5 -14.60 -11.45 -1.50
N ARG A 6 -14.77 -10.63 -2.55
CA ARG A 6 -14.82 -9.19 -2.40
C ARG A 6 -15.89 -8.76 -1.40
N GLU A 7 -17.10 -9.33 -1.53
CA GLU A 7 -18.21 -8.95 -0.64
C GLU A 7 -17.91 -9.28 0.82
N ALA A 8 -17.31 -10.45 1.07
CA ALA A 8 -16.93 -10.84 2.42
C ALA A 8 -15.83 -9.95 2.96
N PHE A 9 -14.86 -9.57 2.12
CA PHE A 9 -13.77 -8.68 2.53
C PHE A 9 -14.31 -7.27 2.83
N GLU A 10 -15.25 -6.76 2.04
CA GLU A 10 -15.85 -5.45 2.27
C GLU A 10 -16.47 -5.34 3.67
N LYS A 11 -17.00 -6.45 4.19
CA LYS A 11 -17.57 -6.49 5.54
C LYS A 11 -16.48 -6.41 6.63
N GLN A 12 -15.25 -6.82 6.31
CA GLN A 12 -14.13 -6.77 7.23
C GLN A 12 -13.42 -5.42 7.18
N ASP A 13 -13.57 -4.69 6.08
CA ASP A 13 -12.90 -3.41 5.86
C ASP A 13 -13.79 -2.27 6.35
N ALA A 14 -13.51 -1.79 7.55
CA ALA A 14 -14.32 -0.73 8.19
C ALA A 14 -14.35 0.58 7.38
N PHE A 15 -13.38 0.81 6.52
CA PHE A 15 -13.23 2.07 5.77
C PHE A 15 -13.68 1.98 4.33
N GLY A 16 -13.96 0.78 3.84
CA GLY A 16 -14.47 0.55 2.51
C GLY A 16 -13.38 0.50 1.44
N ILE A 17 -13.69 -0.20 0.35
CA ILE A 17 -12.75 -0.47 -0.74
C ILE A 17 -12.55 0.76 -1.64
N GLY A 18 -13.60 1.49 -1.93
CA GLY A 18 -13.52 2.66 -2.81
C GLY A 18 -13.61 2.30 -4.28
N ALA A 19 -13.12 3.21 -5.14
CA ALA A 19 -13.16 3.07 -6.59
C ALA A 19 -11.87 2.44 -7.12
N PRO A 20 -11.90 1.82 -8.33
CA PRO A 20 -10.68 1.34 -8.96
C PRO A 20 -9.62 2.43 -9.03
N ASN A 21 -8.37 2.05 -8.73
CA ASN A 21 -7.26 2.98 -8.68
C ASN A 21 -6.65 3.19 -10.07
N ASP A 22 -7.45 3.70 -10.99
CA ASP A 22 -7.08 3.82 -12.40
C ASP A 22 -5.94 4.82 -12.63
N ALA A 23 -5.89 5.89 -11.85
CA ALA A 23 -4.87 6.92 -12.01
C ALA A 23 -3.45 6.40 -11.79
N TYR A 24 -3.28 5.38 -10.95
CA TYR A 24 -1.98 4.80 -10.63
C TYR A 24 -1.84 3.36 -11.12
N ALA A 25 -2.77 2.87 -11.95
CA ALA A 25 -2.80 1.47 -12.37
C ALA A 25 -1.49 1.02 -13.03
N GLN A 26 -0.80 1.92 -13.74
CA GLN A 26 0.49 1.60 -14.39
C GLN A 26 1.60 1.25 -13.39
N TYR A 27 1.45 1.60 -12.13
CA TYR A 27 2.44 1.34 -11.08
C TYR A 27 2.09 0.14 -10.20
N PHE A 28 1.09 -0.63 -10.61
CA PHE A 28 0.63 -1.80 -9.88
C PHE A 28 0.60 -3.02 -10.77
N THR A 29 0.91 -4.18 -10.20
CA THR A 29 0.62 -5.49 -10.79
C THR A 29 -0.65 -5.99 -10.13
N GLY A 30 -1.71 -6.20 -10.91
CA GLY A 30 -3.02 -6.59 -10.40
C GLY A 30 -3.92 -5.38 -10.16
N GLN A 31 -5.10 -5.64 -9.61
CA GLN A 31 -6.13 -4.61 -9.40
C GLN A 31 -6.07 -4.05 -7.99
N SER A 32 -6.03 -2.74 -7.89
CA SER A 32 -6.12 -2.02 -6.61
C SER A 32 -7.27 -1.02 -6.63
N TYR A 33 -7.62 -0.52 -5.46
CA TYR A 33 -8.71 0.44 -5.24
C TYR A 33 -8.22 1.52 -4.30
N LEU A 34 -8.76 2.73 -4.46
CA LEU A 34 -8.36 3.87 -3.67
C LEU A 34 -9.60 4.56 -3.11
N LYS A 35 -9.62 4.77 -1.82
CA LYS A 35 -10.67 5.55 -1.15
C LYS A 35 -10.04 6.66 -0.34
N PRO A 36 -9.99 7.90 -0.87
CA PRO A 36 -9.54 9.04 -0.08
C PRO A 36 -10.47 9.26 1.12
N LEU A 37 -9.89 9.49 2.29
CA LEU A 37 -10.64 9.70 3.53
C LEU A 37 -10.54 11.14 4.01
N THR A 38 -9.53 11.88 3.57
CA THR A 38 -9.40 13.31 3.83
C THR A 38 -9.65 14.10 2.55
N THR A 39 -10.12 15.31 2.70
CA THR A 39 -10.44 16.18 1.56
C THR A 39 -9.29 17.15 1.30
N PRO A 40 -8.69 17.14 0.09
CA PRO A 40 -7.65 18.13 -0.27
C PRO A 40 -8.16 19.55 -0.08
N GLY A 41 -7.32 20.40 0.51
CA GLY A 41 -7.66 21.79 0.78
C GLY A 41 -8.41 22.02 2.09
N VAL A 42 -8.97 20.95 2.68
CA VAL A 42 -9.64 21.01 4.00
C VAL A 42 -8.73 20.44 5.07
N CYS A 43 -8.15 19.27 4.82
CA CYS A 43 -7.20 18.65 5.74
C CYS A 43 -5.80 18.71 5.10
N PRO A 44 -4.78 19.20 5.83
CA PRO A 44 -3.42 19.25 5.29
C PRO A 44 -2.74 17.89 5.21
N VAL A 45 -3.32 16.86 5.83
CA VAL A 45 -2.76 15.49 5.77
C VAL A 45 -3.58 14.67 4.79
N PHE A 46 -2.89 14.07 3.80
CA PHE A 46 -3.53 13.13 2.90
C PHE A 46 -3.61 11.77 3.57
N LEU A 47 -4.83 11.24 3.65
CA LEU A 47 -5.12 9.91 4.19
C LEU A 47 -6.08 9.20 3.23
N ALA A 48 -5.69 8.00 2.80
CA ALA A 48 -6.53 7.16 1.97
C ALA A 48 -6.47 5.71 2.45
N ASN A 49 -7.54 4.97 2.20
CA ASN A 49 -7.54 3.52 2.35
C ASN A 49 -7.26 2.93 0.96
N VAL A 50 -6.17 2.17 0.85
CA VAL A 50 -5.76 1.52 -0.40
C VAL A 50 -6.02 0.04 -0.25
N THR A 51 -6.76 -0.53 -1.21
CA THR A 51 -7.15 -1.95 -1.17
C THR A 51 -6.56 -2.68 -2.37
N PHE A 52 -6.03 -3.86 -2.11
CA PHE A 52 -5.36 -4.72 -3.10
C PHE A 52 -6.09 -6.04 -3.19
N GLU A 53 -6.42 -6.45 -4.42
CA GLU A 53 -6.90 -7.82 -4.64
C GLU A 53 -5.79 -8.83 -4.35
N PRO A 54 -6.12 -10.10 -4.09
CA PRO A 54 -5.09 -11.12 -3.86
C PRO A 54 -4.02 -11.11 -4.94
N GLY A 55 -2.76 -11.10 -4.53
CA GLY A 55 -1.62 -11.06 -5.44
C GLY A 55 -1.25 -9.70 -5.99
N CYS A 56 -2.07 -8.68 -5.78
CA CYS A 56 -1.80 -7.32 -6.25
C CYS A 56 -0.71 -6.67 -5.39
N ARG A 57 0.21 -5.98 -6.06
CA ARG A 57 1.30 -5.24 -5.40
C ARG A 57 1.67 -4.03 -6.22
N ASN A 58 2.20 -2.99 -5.56
CA ASN A 58 2.72 -1.84 -6.29
C ASN A 58 4.18 -2.07 -6.67
N ASN A 59 4.68 -1.20 -7.56
CA ASN A 59 6.08 -1.21 -7.95
C ASN A 59 6.95 -0.74 -6.78
N TRP A 60 8.24 -1.08 -6.84
CA TRP A 60 9.23 -0.44 -6.00
C TRP A 60 9.10 1.07 -6.17
N HIS A 61 9.17 1.81 -5.07
CA HIS A 61 9.05 3.27 -5.12
C HIS A 61 9.71 3.93 -3.92
N ILE A 62 9.91 5.24 -4.02
CA ILE A 62 10.60 6.04 -3.01
C ILE A 62 9.79 7.31 -2.78
N HIS A 63 9.58 7.65 -1.52
CA HIS A 63 9.05 8.95 -1.13
C HIS A 63 10.22 9.86 -0.80
N HIS A 64 10.52 10.82 -1.68
CA HIS A 64 11.62 11.75 -1.48
C HIS A 64 11.17 12.97 -0.70
N ALA A 65 12.06 13.48 0.15
CA ALA A 65 11.89 14.76 0.82
C ALA A 65 13.26 15.28 1.25
N SER A 66 13.44 16.59 1.27
CA SER A 66 14.66 17.18 1.81
C SER A 66 14.60 17.27 3.34
N LYS A 67 13.40 17.28 3.91
CA LYS A 67 13.17 17.28 5.36
C LYS A 67 11.78 16.68 5.63
N GLY A 68 11.65 15.86 6.67
CA GLY A 68 10.41 15.16 6.98
C GLY A 68 10.01 14.19 5.87
N GLY A 69 8.73 14.12 5.58
CA GLY A 69 8.23 13.25 4.52
C GLY A 69 8.17 11.78 4.88
N GLY A 70 8.04 10.94 3.86
CA GLY A 70 7.80 9.51 4.01
C GLY A 70 6.33 9.18 4.08
N GLN A 71 6.00 7.98 4.52
CA GLN A 71 4.62 7.51 4.59
C GLN A 71 4.42 6.65 5.83
N LEU A 72 3.24 6.77 6.45
CA LEU A 72 2.78 5.78 7.41
C LEU A 72 1.87 4.80 6.69
N LEU A 73 2.11 3.51 6.90
CA LEU A 73 1.28 2.44 6.40
C LEU A 73 0.65 1.74 7.61
N ILE A 74 -0.67 1.73 7.66
CA ILE A 74 -1.42 1.10 8.75
C ILE A 74 -2.32 0.04 8.15
N CYS A 75 -2.06 -1.24 8.46
CA CYS A 75 -2.90 -2.32 7.94
C CYS A 75 -4.28 -2.26 8.59
N THR A 76 -5.32 -2.15 7.76
CA THR A 76 -6.71 -2.02 8.23
C THR A 76 -7.52 -3.29 8.04
N ALA A 77 -7.18 -4.14 7.08
CA ALA A 77 -7.91 -5.40 6.84
C ALA A 77 -7.05 -6.34 5.99
N GLY A 78 -7.29 -7.64 6.13
CA GLY A 78 -6.61 -8.64 5.33
C GLY A 78 -5.15 -8.82 5.69
N GLU A 79 -4.39 -9.45 4.78
CA GLU A 79 -2.97 -9.70 4.99
C GLU A 79 -2.15 -9.27 3.78
N GLY A 80 -1.01 -8.66 4.06
CA GLY A 80 -0.14 -8.15 3.03
C GLY A 80 1.34 -8.28 3.36
N TRP A 81 2.14 -7.70 2.48
CA TRP A 81 3.59 -7.65 2.57
C TRP A 81 4.10 -6.21 2.50
N TYR A 82 5.17 -5.93 3.21
CA TYR A 82 5.99 -4.73 3.07
C TYR A 82 7.44 -5.14 2.99
N GLN A 83 8.18 -4.59 2.03
CA GLN A 83 9.61 -4.90 1.90
C GLN A 83 10.41 -3.67 1.51
N GLU A 84 11.48 -3.41 2.26
CA GLU A 84 12.50 -2.44 1.89
C GLU A 84 13.57 -3.16 1.06
N GLU A 85 14.14 -2.45 0.11
CA GLU A 85 15.23 -2.98 -0.71
C GLU A 85 16.38 -3.48 0.16
N GLY A 86 16.82 -4.70 -0.10
CA GLY A 86 17.93 -5.32 0.64
C GLY A 86 17.55 -5.94 1.98
N LYS A 87 16.26 -5.95 2.33
CA LYS A 87 15.79 -6.50 3.60
C LYS A 87 14.73 -7.58 3.37
N PRO A 88 14.51 -8.46 4.36
CA PRO A 88 13.41 -9.43 4.28
C PRO A 88 12.05 -8.73 4.27
N ALA A 89 11.08 -9.33 3.58
CA ALA A 89 9.71 -8.85 3.60
C ALA A 89 9.09 -9.04 4.98
N VAL A 90 8.24 -8.07 5.36
CA VAL A 90 7.49 -8.08 6.62
C VAL A 90 6.05 -8.46 6.33
N SER A 91 5.53 -9.46 7.03
CA SER A 91 4.12 -9.86 6.94
C SER A 91 3.25 -8.85 7.68
N LEU A 92 2.21 -8.35 7.01
CA LEU A 92 1.32 -7.33 7.57
C LEU A 92 -0.03 -7.95 7.93
N THR A 93 -0.49 -7.66 9.14
CA THR A 93 -1.82 -8.03 9.62
C THR A 93 -2.49 -6.80 10.22
N PRO A 94 -3.85 -6.81 10.37
CA PRO A 94 -4.57 -5.63 10.86
C PRO A 94 -4.03 -5.10 12.18
N GLY A 95 -3.87 -3.78 12.26
CA GLY A 95 -3.32 -3.09 13.42
C GLY A 95 -1.83 -2.80 13.36
N MET A 96 -1.09 -3.42 12.42
CA MET A 96 0.33 -3.13 12.27
C MET A 96 0.54 -1.78 11.63
N VAL A 97 1.54 -1.04 12.12
CA VAL A 97 1.93 0.28 11.63
C VAL A 97 3.38 0.22 11.19
N ILE A 98 3.61 0.62 9.94
CA ILE A 98 4.97 0.74 9.39
C ILE A 98 5.27 2.22 9.17
N THR A 99 6.35 2.68 9.74
CA THR A 99 6.89 4.01 9.42
C THR A 99 7.87 3.86 8.27
N ILE A 100 7.54 4.44 7.13
CA ILE A 100 8.39 4.39 5.94
C ILE A 100 9.11 5.72 5.83
N PRO A 101 10.41 5.78 6.16
CA PRO A 101 11.14 7.04 6.06
C PRO A 101 11.27 7.53 4.63
N ALA A 102 11.42 8.83 4.45
CA ALA A 102 11.78 9.39 3.16
C ALA A 102 13.09 8.79 2.66
N GLY A 103 13.19 8.55 1.36
CA GLY A 103 14.39 8.01 0.72
C GLY A 103 14.50 6.49 0.70
N VAL A 104 13.59 5.78 1.36
CA VAL A 104 13.64 4.32 1.40
C VAL A 104 12.92 3.73 0.19
N LYS A 105 13.62 2.91 -0.58
CA LYS A 105 13.03 2.17 -1.69
C LYS A 105 12.31 0.94 -1.15
N HIS A 106 11.02 0.83 -1.44
CA HIS A 106 10.16 -0.20 -0.87
C HIS A 106 8.99 -0.51 -1.79
N TRP A 107 8.26 -1.56 -1.46
CA TRP A 107 6.97 -1.89 -2.05
C TRP A 107 6.06 -2.50 -0.98
N HIS A 108 4.77 -2.54 -1.26
CA HIS A 108 3.79 -3.25 -0.45
C HIS A 108 2.68 -3.80 -1.34
N GLY A 109 1.94 -4.76 -0.80
CA GLY A 109 0.88 -5.39 -1.56
C GLY A 109 0.21 -6.51 -0.77
N ALA A 110 -0.79 -7.14 -1.40
CA ALA A 110 -1.53 -8.24 -0.83
C ALA A 110 -0.72 -9.53 -0.87
N LYS A 111 -0.99 -10.43 0.07
CA LYS A 111 -0.51 -11.81 -0.06
C LYS A 111 -1.24 -12.49 -1.22
N ALA A 112 -0.65 -13.56 -1.73
CA ALA A 112 -1.17 -14.22 -2.92
C ALA A 112 -2.60 -14.74 -2.76
N ASN A 113 -3.00 -15.06 -1.54
CA ASN A 113 -4.31 -15.65 -1.23
C ASN A 113 -5.16 -14.77 -0.31
N SER A 114 -4.88 -13.49 -0.21
CA SER A 114 -5.62 -12.58 0.67
C SER A 114 -5.83 -11.21 0.02
N TRP A 115 -7.00 -10.66 0.22
CA TRP A 115 -7.22 -9.22 0.06
C TRP A 115 -6.41 -8.49 1.13
N PHE A 116 -6.06 -7.25 0.87
CA PHE A 116 -5.30 -6.43 1.81
C PHE A 116 -5.70 -4.97 1.67
N SER A 117 -5.94 -4.31 2.80
CA SER A 117 -6.16 -2.86 2.83
C SER A 117 -5.24 -2.21 3.86
N HIS A 118 -4.79 -1.01 3.54
CA HIS A 118 -4.02 -0.21 4.47
C HIS A 118 -4.32 1.27 4.32
N PHE A 119 -4.17 2.01 5.40
CA PHE A 119 -4.10 3.46 5.30
C PHE A 119 -2.75 3.85 4.73
N ALA A 120 -2.79 4.76 3.76
CA ALA A 120 -1.62 5.50 3.29
C ALA A 120 -1.73 6.91 3.87
N VAL A 121 -0.81 7.27 4.74
CA VAL A 121 -0.75 8.60 5.34
C VAL A 121 0.52 9.27 4.84
N GLU A 122 0.37 10.31 4.02
CA GLU A 122 1.52 11.07 3.55
C GLU A 122 2.03 11.96 4.68
N VAL A 123 3.26 11.71 5.11
CA VAL A 123 3.88 12.51 6.17
C VAL A 123 4.31 13.86 5.59
N PRO A 124 3.91 14.99 6.18
CA PRO A 124 4.32 16.30 5.67
C PRO A 124 5.83 16.47 5.67
N GLY A 125 6.34 17.15 4.65
CA GLY A 125 7.76 17.41 4.51
C GLY A 125 8.04 18.50 3.50
N GLU A 126 9.34 18.79 3.30
CA GLU A 126 9.80 19.81 2.36
C GLU A 126 10.29 19.14 1.08
N ASN A 127 9.94 19.71 -0.08
CA ASN A 127 10.34 19.23 -1.40
C ASN A 127 10.00 17.75 -1.60
N THR A 128 8.75 17.38 -1.21
CA THR A 128 8.28 16.00 -1.31
C THR A 128 7.96 15.65 -2.76
N ARG A 129 8.34 14.43 -3.17
CA ARG A 129 7.97 13.86 -4.46
C ARG A 129 8.05 12.34 -4.39
N ASN A 130 7.28 11.67 -5.20
CA ASN A 130 7.33 10.21 -5.31
C ASN A 130 8.07 9.81 -6.56
N GLU A 131 8.91 8.80 -6.44
CA GLU A 131 9.61 8.19 -7.57
C GLU A 131 9.13 6.76 -7.72
N TRP A 132 8.52 6.43 -8.87
CA TRP A 132 8.12 5.07 -9.19
C TRP A 132 9.26 4.37 -9.89
N CYS A 133 9.58 3.17 -9.42
CA CYS A 133 10.68 2.37 -9.93
C CYS A 133 10.15 1.12 -10.63
N GLU A 134 10.94 0.07 -10.71
CA GLU A 134 10.60 -1.16 -11.42
C GLU A 134 9.48 -1.95 -10.71
N PRO A 135 8.72 -2.76 -11.44
CA PRO A 135 7.77 -3.70 -10.83
C PRO A 135 8.49 -4.71 -9.93
N VAL A 136 7.77 -5.21 -8.93
CA VAL A 136 8.23 -6.36 -8.14
C VAL A 136 8.08 -7.60 -9.01
N SER A 137 9.19 -8.27 -9.30
CA SER A 137 9.17 -9.43 -10.17
C SER A 137 8.38 -10.58 -9.56
N ASP A 138 7.82 -11.43 -10.42
CA ASP A 138 7.11 -12.62 -9.96
C ASP A 138 8.02 -13.53 -9.15
N GLU A 139 9.30 -13.62 -9.51
CA GLU A 139 10.28 -14.40 -8.77
C GLU A 139 10.43 -13.93 -7.33
N VAL A 140 10.58 -12.63 -7.13
CA VAL A 140 10.68 -12.03 -5.79
C VAL A 140 9.40 -12.27 -5.03
N TYR A 141 8.26 -12.01 -5.66
CA TYR A 141 6.96 -12.08 -5.00
C TYR A 141 6.60 -13.52 -4.61
N THR A 142 6.75 -14.48 -5.51
CA THR A 142 6.38 -15.88 -5.24
C THR A 142 7.28 -16.53 -4.20
N ALA A 143 8.52 -16.05 -4.03
CA ALA A 143 9.44 -16.56 -3.01
C ALA A 143 9.00 -16.21 -1.58
N LEU A 144 8.03 -15.30 -1.40
CA LEU A 144 7.57 -14.90 -0.08
C LEU A 144 6.60 -15.90 0.56
N GLY A 145 6.14 -16.87 -0.18
CA GLY A 145 5.19 -17.87 0.31
C GLY A 145 3.78 -17.57 -0.12
#